data_31e67e84b49aa68d57c5315e9c69ca95
#
_entry.id   31e67e84b49aa68d57c5315e9c69ca95
#
_cell.length_a   1.000
_cell.length_b   1.000
_cell.length_c   1.000
_cell.angle_alpha   90.00
_cell.angle_beta   90.00
_cell.angle_gamma   90.00
#
_symmetry.space_group_name_H-M   'P 1'
#
loop_
_entity.id
_entity.type
_entity.pdbx_description
1 polymer ?
#
loop_
_entity_poly.entity_id
_entity_poly.type
_entity_poly.pdbx_seq_one_letter_code
_entity_poly.pdbx_strand_id
1 'polypeptide(L)'
;MKKYYWKEFISDINKDIFAGAVVFDAGAGDGHWRKNLPADIKYISMDLGVGDASVDYSHLDIAGDLRKIPLADSSVDIIICIQVLEHLPEPWKVIEELYRILKPGGTIFASCPQGEPQHQVPYDFYRYTIYGLRSIFEQYKFKVDFIIPQTGNFTKIRNDIGHSSDIMMASQRKFRGIVLKVIAKIIGYGYSKYDDNSIFQTNTVGHFIKASK
;
A
#
# COMPACT_ATOMS: atom_id res chain seq x y z
N MET A 1 3.09 2.69 23.17
CA MET A 1 2.09 2.49 22.12
C MET A 1 2.46 1.24 21.33
N LYS A 2 1.50 0.36 20.95
CA LYS A 2 1.78 -0.84 20.16
C LYS A 2 2.18 -0.44 18.74
N LYS A 3 3.29 -0.99 18.24
CA LYS A 3 3.70 -0.77 16.85
C LYS A 3 2.70 -1.40 15.90
N TYR A 4 2.39 -0.71 14.81
CA TYR A 4 1.46 -1.16 13.80
C TYR A 4 2.23 -1.38 12.49
N TYR A 5 2.33 -2.64 12.08
CA TYR A 5 3.08 -3.06 10.90
C TYR A 5 2.16 -3.83 9.95
N TRP A 6 2.71 -4.33 8.86
CA TRP A 6 1.99 -5.16 7.89
C TRP A 6 1.22 -6.32 8.53
N LYS A 7 1.78 -6.96 9.58
CA LYS A 7 1.11 -8.05 10.29
C LYS A 7 -0.18 -7.61 10.97
N GLU A 8 -0.16 -6.47 11.62
CA GLU A 8 -1.33 -5.88 12.25
C GLU A 8 -2.37 -5.45 11.21
N PHE A 9 -1.91 -4.85 10.11
CA PHE A 9 -2.77 -4.43 9.00
C PHE A 9 -3.48 -5.63 8.35
N ILE A 10 -2.76 -6.71 8.04
CA ILE A 10 -3.34 -7.97 7.53
C ILE A 10 -4.32 -8.56 8.56
N SER A 11 -3.99 -8.51 9.85
CA SER A 11 -4.90 -8.97 10.90
C SER A 11 -6.19 -8.15 10.93
N ASP A 12 -6.13 -6.85 10.70
CA ASP A 12 -7.31 -6.00 10.67
C ASP A 12 -8.16 -6.26 9.42
N ILE A 13 -7.54 -6.49 8.25
CA ILE A 13 -8.26 -6.95 7.04
C ILE A 13 -9.03 -8.24 7.36
N ASN A 14 -8.36 -9.24 7.94
CA ASN A 14 -8.97 -10.54 8.23
C ASN A 14 -10.07 -10.49 9.30
N LYS A 15 -10.08 -9.49 10.20
CA LYS A 15 -11.17 -9.30 11.17
C LYS A 15 -12.46 -8.80 10.53
N ASP A 16 -12.36 -8.02 9.47
CA ASP A 16 -13.51 -7.48 8.75
C ASP A 16 -14.07 -8.51 7.73
N ILE A 17 -13.29 -9.52 7.37
CA ILE A 17 -13.72 -10.58 6.45
C ILE A 17 -14.61 -11.59 7.18
N PHE A 18 -15.71 -11.93 6.58
CA PHE A 18 -16.65 -13.00 7.01
C PHE A 18 -16.77 -14.07 5.94
N ALA A 19 -17.26 -15.26 6.32
CA ALA A 19 -17.45 -16.38 5.39
C ALA A 19 -18.36 -16.00 4.22
N GLY A 20 -17.90 -16.23 3.00
CA GLY A 20 -18.61 -15.86 1.77
C GLY A 20 -18.49 -14.39 1.35
N ALA A 21 -17.70 -13.55 2.07
CA ALA A 21 -17.46 -12.16 1.70
C ALA A 21 -16.88 -12.04 0.29
N VAL A 22 -17.32 -11.04 -0.46
CA VAL A 22 -16.73 -10.66 -1.75
C VAL A 22 -15.60 -9.70 -1.50
N VAL A 23 -14.37 -10.13 -1.76
CA VAL A 23 -13.14 -9.34 -1.59
C VAL A 23 -12.58 -8.97 -2.96
N PHE A 24 -12.42 -7.69 -3.22
CA PHE A 24 -11.87 -7.15 -4.46
C PHE A 24 -10.45 -6.65 -4.22
N ASP A 25 -9.48 -7.21 -4.95
CA ASP A 25 -8.08 -6.80 -4.93
C ASP A 25 -7.81 -5.89 -6.13
N ALA A 26 -7.76 -4.59 -5.87
CA ALA A 26 -7.55 -3.53 -6.85
C ALA A 26 -6.06 -3.27 -7.04
N GLY A 27 -5.52 -3.56 -8.21
CA GLY A 27 -4.09 -3.55 -8.48
C GLY A 27 -3.41 -4.77 -7.87
N ALA A 28 -3.94 -5.96 -8.17
CA ALA A 28 -3.56 -7.22 -7.53
C ALA A 28 -2.13 -7.67 -7.84
N GLY A 29 -1.50 -7.15 -8.90
CA GLY A 29 -0.17 -7.56 -9.32
C GLY A 29 -0.07 -9.07 -9.55
N ASP A 30 0.81 -9.76 -8.82
CA ASP A 30 0.97 -11.22 -8.85
C ASP A 30 -0.03 -11.97 -7.94
N GLY A 31 -1.03 -11.28 -7.39
CA GLY A 31 -2.04 -11.88 -6.50
C GLY A 31 -1.51 -12.35 -5.15
N HIS A 32 -0.30 -11.94 -4.73
CA HIS A 32 0.35 -12.45 -3.52
C HIS A 32 -0.46 -12.19 -2.24
N TRP A 33 -1.39 -11.22 -2.23
CA TRP A 33 -2.25 -10.95 -1.07
C TRP A 33 -3.23 -12.08 -0.77
N ARG A 34 -3.69 -12.81 -1.80
CA ARG A 34 -4.64 -13.92 -1.67
C ARG A 34 -4.24 -14.95 -0.61
N LYS A 35 -2.94 -15.26 -0.50
CA LYS A 35 -2.41 -16.23 0.47
C LYS A 35 -2.55 -15.82 1.95
N ASN A 36 -2.78 -14.52 2.20
CA ASN A 36 -2.92 -13.96 3.54
C ASN A 36 -4.38 -13.86 3.99
N LEU A 37 -5.33 -14.25 3.12
CA LEU A 37 -6.77 -14.13 3.34
C LEU A 37 -7.41 -15.50 3.57
N PRO A 38 -8.57 -15.56 4.25
CA PRO A 38 -9.32 -16.80 4.44
C PRO A 38 -9.64 -17.51 3.11
N ALA A 39 -9.82 -18.82 3.16
CA ALA A 39 -10.09 -19.61 1.97
C ALA A 39 -11.56 -19.50 1.49
N ASP A 40 -12.47 -19.25 2.42
CA ASP A 40 -13.93 -19.28 2.25
C ASP A 40 -14.53 -17.93 1.81
N ILE A 41 -13.80 -17.18 0.97
CA ILE A 41 -14.21 -15.90 0.40
C ILE A 41 -14.34 -15.99 -1.12
N LYS A 42 -15.14 -15.10 -1.71
CA LYS A 42 -15.10 -14.83 -3.14
C LYS A 42 -14.08 -13.74 -3.44
N TYR A 43 -12.86 -14.15 -3.80
CA TYR A 43 -11.80 -13.23 -4.16
C TYR A 43 -11.88 -12.88 -5.64
N ILE A 44 -11.73 -11.60 -5.98
CA ILE A 44 -11.72 -11.05 -7.34
C ILE A 44 -10.49 -10.17 -7.47
N SER A 45 -9.58 -10.53 -8.36
CA SER A 45 -8.34 -9.78 -8.65
C SER A 45 -8.47 -8.98 -9.93
N MET A 46 -8.02 -7.73 -9.90
CA MET A 46 -7.96 -6.86 -11.08
C MET A 46 -6.66 -6.08 -11.13
N ASP A 47 -6.02 -6.06 -12.30
CA ASP A 47 -4.83 -5.26 -12.58
C ASP A 47 -4.80 -4.85 -14.06
N LEU A 48 -4.07 -3.77 -14.37
CA LEU A 48 -3.86 -3.36 -15.77
C LEU A 48 -2.83 -4.25 -16.50
N GLY A 49 -2.00 -4.97 -15.74
CA GLY A 49 -0.96 -5.84 -16.27
C GLY A 49 0.21 -5.07 -16.89
N VAL A 50 0.51 -3.87 -16.36
CA VAL A 50 1.61 -3.03 -16.84
C VAL A 50 2.51 -2.64 -15.65
N GLY A 51 3.77 -2.30 -15.93
CA GLY A 51 4.73 -1.87 -14.92
C GLY A 51 5.91 -2.82 -14.84
N ASP A 52 6.04 -3.63 -13.82
CA ASP A 52 7.17 -4.55 -13.65
C ASP A 52 7.01 -5.79 -14.54
N ALA A 53 7.92 -5.95 -15.51
CA ALA A 53 7.93 -7.08 -16.45
C ALA A 53 8.20 -8.45 -15.77
N SER A 54 8.63 -8.46 -14.51
CA SER A 54 8.86 -9.69 -13.74
C SER A 54 7.59 -10.23 -13.07
N VAL A 55 6.50 -9.46 -13.07
CA VAL A 55 5.22 -9.85 -12.46
C VAL A 55 4.44 -10.77 -13.39
N ASP A 56 3.99 -11.91 -12.87
CA ASP A 56 3.09 -12.83 -13.58
C ASP A 56 1.63 -12.40 -13.36
N TYR A 57 1.01 -11.89 -14.42
CA TYR A 57 -0.39 -11.45 -14.42
C TYR A 57 -1.37 -12.52 -14.93
N SER A 58 -0.92 -13.75 -15.22
CA SER A 58 -1.75 -14.79 -15.85
C SER A 58 -2.91 -15.29 -14.98
N HIS A 59 -2.87 -15.04 -13.68
CA HIS A 59 -3.84 -15.47 -12.68
C HIS A 59 -4.93 -14.44 -12.36
N LEU A 60 -4.89 -13.25 -13.01
CA LEU A 60 -5.91 -12.23 -12.78
C LEU A 60 -7.30 -12.67 -13.24
N ASP A 61 -8.32 -12.40 -12.43
CA ASP A 61 -9.72 -12.58 -12.83
C ASP A 61 -10.15 -11.54 -13.86
N ILE A 62 -9.61 -10.30 -13.73
CA ILE A 62 -9.92 -9.18 -14.60
C ILE A 62 -8.62 -8.46 -14.99
N ALA A 63 -8.29 -8.44 -16.27
CA ALA A 63 -7.27 -7.56 -16.82
C ALA A 63 -7.93 -6.26 -17.30
N GLY A 64 -7.57 -5.09 -16.71
CA GLY A 64 -8.22 -3.84 -17.07
C GLY A 64 -7.86 -2.65 -16.21
N ASP A 65 -8.44 -1.51 -16.56
CA ASP A 65 -8.19 -0.21 -15.94
C ASP A 65 -9.14 0.03 -14.75
N LEU A 66 -8.59 0.28 -13.59
CA LEU A 66 -9.34 0.56 -12.36
C LEU A 66 -10.21 1.82 -12.44
N ARG A 67 -10.01 2.69 -13.44
CA ARG A 67 -10.90 3.83 -13.71
C ARG A 67 -12.25 3.41 -14.28
N LYS A 68 -12.42 2.11 -14.63
CA LYS A 68 -13.66 1.54 -15.15
C LYS A 68 -13.76 0.08 -14.73
N ILE A 69 -14.17 -0.16 -13.49
CA ILE A 69 -14.25 -1.50 -12.92
C ILE A 69 -15.52 -2.20 -13.41
N PRO A 70 -15.43 -3.40 -14.06
CA PRO A 70 -16.59 -4.11 -14.64
C PRO A 70 -17.37 -4.89 -13.58
N LEU A 71 -17.60 -4.28 -12.41
CA LEU A 71 -18.42 -4.83 -11.34
C LEU A 71 -19.64 -3.92 -11.10
N ALA A 72 -20.74 -4.51 -10.65
CA ALA A 72 -21.95 -3.77 -10.31
C ALA A 72 -21.75 -2.86 -9.10
N ASP A 73 -22.57 -1.82 -8.99
CA ASP A 73 -22.64 -0.96 -7.82
C ASP A 73 -22.94 -1.79 -6.58
N SER A 74 -22.31 -1.44 -5.46
CA SER A 74 -22.55 -2.08 -4.16
C SER A 74 -22.49 -3.61 -4.19
N SER A 75 -21.50 -4.19 -4.89
CA SER A 75 -21.34 -5.63 -5.09
C SER A 75 -20.23 -6.26 -4.26
N VAL A 76 -19.34 -5.45 -3.66
CA VAL A 76 -18.13 -5.87 -2.97
C VAL A 76 -18.23 -5.54 -1.48
N ASP A 77 -17.81 -6.47 -0.60
CA ASP A 77 -17.83 -6.28 0.85
C ASP A 77 -16.53 -5.64 1.35
N ILE A 78 -15.40 -6.08 0.81
CA ILE A 78 -14.06 -5.62 1.21
C ILE A 78 -13.27 -5.28 -0.06
N ILE A 79 -12.55 -4.14 -0.01
CA ILE A 79 -11.58 -3.76 -1.03
C ILE A 79 -10.18 -3.76 -0.43
N ILE A 80 -9.22 -4.33 -1.15
CA ILE A 80 -7.79 -4.24 -0.88
C ILE A 80 -7.17 -3.42 -2.02
N CYS A 81 -6.39 -2.37 -1.70
CA CYS A 81 -5.75 -1.48 -2.67
C CYS A 81 -4.35 -1.10 -2.14
N ILE A 82 -3.36 -1.93 -2.39
CA ILE A 82 -2.06 -1.89 -1.75
C ILE A 82 -0.98 -1.43 -2.72
N GLN A 83 -0.39 -0.24 -2.48
CA GLN A 83 0.67 0.35 -3.32
C GLN A 83 0.22 0.44 -4.80
N VAL A 84 -0.91 1.09 -5.02
CA VAL A 84 -1.55 1.23 -6.34
C VAL A 84 -1.81 2.69 -6.69
N LEU A 85 -2.33 3.49 -5.75
CA LEU A 85 -2.78 4.86 -6.05
C LEU A 85 -1.65 5.77 -6.54
N GLU A 86 -0.40 5.50 -6.15
CA GLU A 86 0.79 6.21 -6.63
C GLU A 86 1.07 5.98 -8.12
N HIS A 87 0.63 4.84 -8.66
CA HIS A 87 0.85 4.43 -10.05
C HIS A 87 -0.27 4.87 -11.00
N LEU A 88 -1.26 5.57 -10.49
CA LEU A 88 -2.42 6.01 -11.26
C LEU A 88 -2.30 7.50 -11.60
N PRO A 89 -2.40 7.88 -12.89
CA PRO A 89 -2.37 9.30 -13.26
C PRO A 89 -3.62 10.07 -12.79
N GLU A 90 -4.73 9.38 -12.57
CA GLU A 90 -6.02 9.94 -12.12
C GLU A 90 -6.59 9.16 -10.93
N PRO A 91 -5.90 9.11 -9.76
CA PRO A 91 -6.29 8.27 -8.62
C PRO A 91 -7.69 8.60 -8.07
N TRP A 92 -8.14 9.84 -8.23
CA TRP A 92 -9.49 10.26 -7.83
C TRP A 92 -10.60 9.52 -8.56
N LYS A 93 -10.44 9.22 -9.87
CA LYS A 93 -11.41 8.42 -10.64
C LYS A 93 -11.47 6.98 -10.14
N VAL A 94 -10.32 6.44 -9.75
CA VAL A 94 -10.27 5.08 -9.19
C VAL A 94 -10.94 5.04 -7.82
N ILE A 95 -10.69 6.02 -6.95
CA ILE A 95 -11.36 6.10 -5.64
C ILE A 95 -12.88 6.21 -5.79
N GLU A 96 -13.37 6.96 -6.79
CA GLU A 96 -14.80 7.04 -7.12
C GLU A 96 -15.37 5.68 -7.52
N GLU A 97 -14.69 4.93 -8.39
CA GLU A 97 -15.09 3.58 -8.79
C GLU A 97 -15.05 2.59 -7.61
N LEU A 98 -14.02 2.64 -6.79
CA LEU A 98 -13.92 1.81 -5.58
C LEU A 98 -15.09 2.11 -4.61
N TYR A 99 -15.45 3.39 -4.46
CA TYR A 99 -16.64 3.76 -3.67
C TYR A 99 -17.93 3.23 -4.31
N ARG A 100 -18.06 3.31 -5.64
CA ARG A 100 -19.25 2.81 -6.36
C ARG A 100 -19.49 1.34 -6.11
N ILE A 101 -18.47 0.50 -6.29
CA ILE A 101 -18.59 -0.96 -6.17
C ILE A 101 -18.69 -1.45 -4.73
N LEU A 102 -18.22 -0.68 -3.74
CA LEU A 102 -18.27 -1.06 -2.33
C LEU A 102 -19.71 -0.99 -1.82
N LYS A 103 -20.15 -2.00 -1.08
CA LYS A 103 -21.47 -2.04 -0.43
C LYS A 103 -21.57 -0.98 0.68
N PRO A 104 -22.76 -0.45 0.99
CA PRO A 104 -22.98 0.29 2.24
C PRO A 104 -22.52 -0.58 3.45
N GLY A 105 -21.71 0.02 4.32
CA GLY A 105 -21.06 -0.70 5.43
C GLY A 105 -19.84 -1.52 5.06
N GLY A 106 -19.46 -1.58 3.78
CA GLY A 106 -18.22 -2.23 3.34
C GLY A 106 -16.98 -1.42 3.67
N THR A 107 -15.83 -2.05 3.64
CA THR A 107 -14.55 -1.47 4.07
C THR A 107 -13.50 -1.53 2.96
N ILE A 108 -12.71 -0.47 2.83
CA ILE A 108 -11.48 -0.45 2.01
C ILE A 108 -10.26 -0.40 2.90
N PHE A 109 -9.31 -1.26 2.61
CA PHE A 109 -7.95 -1.26 3.14
C PHE A 109 -6.99 -0.87 2.03
N ALA A 110 -6.27 0.21 2.23
CA ALA A 110 -5.31 0.71 1.24
C ALA A 110 -3.95 1.02 1.87
N SER A 111 -2.92 1.07 1.04
CA SER A 111 -1.64 1.63 1.45
C SER A 111 -1.02 2.44 0.31
N CYS A 112 -0.32 3.52 0.67
CA CYS A 112 0.33 4.40 -0.28
C CYS A 112 1.69 4.87 0.24
N PRO A 113 2.67 5.10 -0.63
CA PRO A 113 3.97 5.60 -0.23
C PRO A 113 3.93 7.10 0.08
N GLN A 114 4.77 7.52 1.03
CA GLN A 114 5.12 8.93 1.24
C GLN A 114 6.60 9.19 0.95
N GLY A 115 7.47 8.33 1.42
CA GLY A 115 8.90 8.53 1.39
C GLY A 115 9.69 7.48 0.61
N GLU A 116 9.05 6.74 -0.28
CA GLU A 116 9.73 5.78 -1.15
C GLU A 116 10.40 6.47 -2.34
N PRO A 117 11.58 5.99 -2.79
CA PRO A 117 12.18 6.40 -4.05
C PRO A 117 11.26 6.14 -5.24
N GLN A 118 11.55 6.82 -6.37
CA GLN A 118 10.85 6.58 -7.62
C GLN A 118 11.03 5.13 -8.06
N HIS A 119 9.93 4.47 -8.47
CA HIS A 119 9.91 3.07 -8.90
C HIS A 119 8.86 2.83 -9.99
N GLN A 120 8.91 1.69 -10.68
CA GLN A 120 8.00 1.31 -11.77
C GLN A 120 7.84 2.37 -12.88
N VAL A 121 8.92 3.09 -13.20
CA VAL A 121 8.94 4.14 -14.23
C VAL A 121 8.46 3.57 -15.58
N PRO A 122 7.57 4.26 -16.34
CA PRO A 122 7.07 5.62 -16.15
C PRO A 122 5.77 5.75 -15.31
N TYR A 123 5.30 4.69 -14.68
CA TYR A 123 4.02 4.64 -13.96
C TYR A 123 4.20 4.97 -12.47
N ASP A 124 4.82 6.10 -12.13
CA ASP A 124 5.04 6.54 -10.74
C ASP A 124 4.76 8.04 -10.63
N PHE A 125 3.54 8.40 -10.17
CA PHE A 125 3.01 9.75 -10.27
C PHE A 125 2.94 10.50 -8.94
N TYR A 126 2.66 9.80 -7.82
CA TYR A 126 2.32 10.46 -6.56
C TYR A 126 3.04 9.90 -5.34
N ARG A 127 3.22 10.78 -4.34
CA ARG A 127 3.55 10.47 -2.96
C ARG A 127 2.52 11.14 -2.06
N TYR A 128 2.02 10.41 -1.07
CA TYR A 128 0.86 10.85 -0.31
C TYR A 128 1.22 11.20 1.12
N THR A 129 0.88 12.41 1.56
CA THR A 129 0.85 12.76 2.98
C THR A 129 -0.44 12.21 3.62
N ILE A 130 -0.43 12.11 4.96
CA ILE A 130 -1.63 11.71 5.72
C ILE A 130 -2.85 12.60 5.42
N TYR A 131 -2.63 13.90 5.25
CA TYR A 131 -3.71 14.87 4.94
C TYR A 131 -4.17 14.77 3.49
N GLY A 132 -3.25 14.50 2.55
CA GLY A 132 -3.63 14.28 1.15
C GLY A 132 -4.49 13.04 0.98
N LEU A 133 -4.12 11.93 1.64
CA LEU A 133 -4.93 10.70 1.65
C LEU A 133 -6.31 10.94 2.26
N ARG A 134 -6.37 11.56 3.43
CA ARG A 134 -7.65 11.90 4.06
C ARG A 134 -8.54 12.71 3.12
N SER A 135 -7.99 13.77 2.56
CA SER A 135 -8.73 14.67 1.66
C SER A 135 -9.32 13.94 0.46
N ILE A 136 -8.51 13.09 -0.23
CA ILE A 136 -8.99 12.40 -1.43
C ILE A 136 -10.05 11.33 -1.09
N PHE A 137 -9.93 10.60 0.02
CA PHE A 137 -10.93 9.62 0.42
C PHE A 137 -12.24 10.28 0.86
N GLU A 138 -12.17 11.32 1.70
CA GLU A 138 -13.35 12.04 2.19
C GLU A 138 -14.10 12.80 1.07
N GLN A 139 -13.38 13.32 0.06
CA GLN A 139 -13.98 13.94 -1.13
C GLN A 139 -14.93 12.99 -1.86
N TYR A 140 -14.59 11.70 -1.89
CA TYR A 140 -15.42 10.65 -2.50
C TYR A 140 -16.27 9.89 -1.47
N LYS A 141 -16.60 10.55 -0.37
CA LYS A 141 -17.59 10.14 0.65
C LYS A 141 -17.18 8.93 1.50
N PHE A 142 -15.93 8.48 1.42
CA PHE A 142 -15.43 7.49 2.37
C PHE A 142 -15.36 8.14 3.77
N LYS A 143 -15.80 7.40 4.78
CA LYS A 143 -15.50 7.70 6.18
C LYS A 143 -14.13 7.09 6.52
N VAL A 144 -13.13 7.93 6.74
CA VAL A 144 -11.79 7.47 7.11
C VAL A 144 -11.76 7.05 8.57
N ASP A 145 -11.60 5.75 8.83
CA ASP A 145 -11.52 5.18 10.17
C ASP A 145 -10.14 5.43 10.79
N PHE A 146 -9.08 5.14 10.05
CA PHE A 146 -7.71 5.53 10.42
C PHE A 146 -6.79 5.72 9.21
N ILE A 147 -5.73 6.52 9.41
CA ILE A 147 -4.53 6.56 8.57
C ILE A 147 -3.34 6.49 9.51
N ILE A 148 -2.49 5.47 9.36
CA ILE A 148 -1.39 5.17 10.26
C ILE A 148 -0.09 5.08 9.47
N PRO A 149 1.02 5.72 9.91
CA PRO A 149 2.33 5.56 9.28
C PRO A 149 2.79 4.09 9.27
N GLN A 150 3.38 3.64 8.16
CA GLN A 150 3.92 2.27 8.04
C GLN A 150 5.19 2.07 8.83
N THR A 151 6.01 3.13 8.96
CA THR A 151 7.28 3.10 9.70
C THR A 151 7.47 4.40 10.46
N GLY A 152 8.36 4.37 11.46
CA GLY A 152 8.83 5.59 12.10
C GLY A 152 10.07 6.19 11.44
N ASN A 153 10.52 7.33 11.96
CA ASN A 153 11.62 8.13 11.44
C ASN A 153 12.94 7.34 11.31
N PHE A 154 13.28 6.54 12.32
CA PHE A 154 14.58 5.85 12.31
C PHE A 154 14.60 4.71 11.30
N THR A 155 13.48 3.99 11.14
CA THR A 155 13.34 2.98 10.10
C THR A 155 13.41 3.60 8.71
N LYS A 156 12.80 4.77 8.49
CA LYS A 156 12.89 5.51 7.22
C LYS A 156 14.34 5.94 6.93
N ILE A 157 15.03 6.55 7.90
CA ILE A 157 16.44 6.96 7.77
C ILE A 157 17.32 5.75 7.43
N ARG A 158 17.14 4.64 8.12
CA ARG A 158 17.84 3.38 7.82
C ARG A 158 17.64 2.94 6.38
N ASN A 159 16.40 2.99 5.88
CA ASN A 159 16.05 2.59 4.52
C ASN A 159 16.71 3.52 3.49
N ASP A 160 16.70 4.84 3.72
CA ASP A 160 17.32 5.83 2.83
C ASP A 160 18.85 5.66 2.74
N ILE A 161 19.51 5.41 3.87
CA ILE A 161 20.95 5.11 3.89
C ILE A 161 21.23 3.77 3.20
N GLY A 162 20.37 2.77 3.39
CA GLY A 162 20.44 1.48 2.73
C GLY A 162 20.37 1.61 1.21
N HIS A 163 19.39 2.34 0.71
CA HIS A 163 19.21 2.63 -0.72
C HIS A 163 20.44 3.37 -1.30
N SER A 164 20.93 4.39 -0.60
CA SER A 164 22.15 5.10 -1.00
C SER A 164 23.37 4.20 -1.04
N SER A 165 23.47 3.23 -0.11
CA SER A 165 24.50 2.20 -0.10
C SER A 165 24.45 1.33 -1.36
N ASP A 166 23.25 0.86 -1.73
CA ASP A 166 23.08 -0.03 -2.90
C ASP A 166 23.44 0.70 -4.21
N ILE A 167 23.06 1.97 -4.35
CA ILE A 167 23.49 2.83 -5.47
C ILE A 167 25.01 2.94 -5.53
N MET A 168 25.68 3.19 -4.38
CA MET A 168 27.15 3.29 -4.34
C MET A 168 27.83 1.95 -4.67
N MET A 169 27.28 0.84 -4.22
CA MET A 169 27.81 -0.49 -4.53
C MET A 169 27.70 -0.80 -6.04
N ALA A 170 26.62 -0.39 -6.68
CA ALA A 170 26.42 -0.52 -8.11
C ALA A 170 27.36 0.39 -8.93
N SER A 171 27.75 1.54 -8.39
CA SER A 171 28.55 2.60 -9.07
C SER A 171 30.08 2.47 -8.87
N GLN A 172 30.66 1.29 -8.72
CA GLN A 172 32.10 1.04 -8.47
C GLN A 172 32.67 1.66 -7.17
N ARG A 173 31.85 2.30 -6.35
CA ARG A 173 32.25 2.87 -5.03
C ARG A 173 31.98 1.86 -3.90
N LYS A 174 32.28 0.59 -4.11
CA LYS A 174 31.90 -0.54 -3.25
C LYS A 174 32.28 -0.34 -1.78
N PHE A 175 33.48 0.14 -1.49
CA PHE A 175 33.92 0.36 -0.10
C PHE A 175 33.02 1.36 0.63
N ARG A 176 32.70 2.50 0.00
CA ARG A 176 31.82 3.52 0.58
C ARG A 176 30.40 2.98 0.76
N GLY A 177 29.89 2.19 -0.18
CA GLY A 177 28.62 1.51 -0.06
C GLY A 177 28.58 0.57 1.14
N ILE A 178 29.64 -0.24 1.36
CA ILE A 178 29.74 -1.12 2.54
C ILE A 178 29.69 -0.32 3.85
N VAL A 179 30.41 0.81 3.93
CA VAL A 179 30.37 1.69 5.11
C VAL A 179 28.96 2.18 5.40
N LEU A 180 28.23 2.68 4.38
CA LEU A 180 26.84 3.09 4.54
C LEU A 180 25.93 1.94 4.98
N LYS A 181 26.14 0.73 4.45
CA LYS A 181 25.36 -0.46 4.85
C LYS A 181 25.57 -0.82 6.33
N VAL A 182 26.78 -0.65 6.83
CA VAL A 182 27.07 -0.83 8.26
C VAL A 182 26.37 0.25 9.10
N ILE A 183 26.43 1.52 8.68
CA ILE A 183 25.73 2.63 9.35
C ILE A 183 24.21 2.36 9.38
N ALA A 184 23.60 1.96 8.27
CA ALA A 184 22.18 1.61 8.21
C ALA A 184 21.81 0.50 9.20
N LYS A 185 22.66 -0.54 9.33
CA LYS A 185 22.47 -1.61 10.33
C LYS A 185 22.55 -1.10 11.76
N ILE A 186 23.51 -0.25 12.08
CA ILE A 186 23.64 0.35 13.41
C ILE A 186 22.40 1.16 13.77
N ILE A 187 21.93 2.01 12.86
CA ILE A 187 20.69 2.79 13.05
C ILE A 187 19.50 1.84 13.24
N GLY A 188 19.37 0.82 12.37
CA GLY A 188 18.28 -0.16 12.47
C GLY A 188 18.28 -0.89 13.81
N TYR A 189 19.43 -1.37 14.27
CA TYR A 189 19.55 -2.09 15.54
C TYR A 189 19.39 -1.19 16.77
N GLY A 190 20.02 0.01 16.73
CA GLY A 190 20.08 0.91 17.90
C GLY A 190 18.83 1.76 18.09
N TYR A 191 18.22 2.24 17.01
CA TYR A 191 17.24 3.32 17.09
C TYR A 191 15.83 2.95 16.60
N SER A 192 15.65 1.96 15.73
CA SER A 192 14.31 1.59 15.25
C SER A 192 13.36 1.14 16.38
N LYS A 193 13.91 0.76 17.54
CA LYS A 193 13.11 0.47 18.75
C LYS A 193 12.34 1.68 19.29
N TYR A 194 12.79 2.89 18.95
CA TYR A 194 12.14 4.15 19.34
C TYR A 194 11.11 4.62 18.31
N ASP A 195 11.01 3.95 17.17
CA ASP A 195 9.93 4.22 16.22
C ASP A 195 8.58 3.85 16.85
N ASP A 196 7.61 4.71 16.67
CA ASP A 196 6.21 4.45 16.93
C ASP A 196 5.37 4.88 15.72
N ASN A 197 4.10 4.51 15.72
CA ASN A 197 3.15 4.86 14.65
C ASN A 197 2.28 6.06 15.04
N SER A 198 2.78 6.95 15.89
CA SER A 198 2.05 8.17 16.24
C SER A 198 1.90 9.09 15.02
N ILE A 199 0.85 9.90 15.03
CA ILE A 199 0.62 10.91 13.99
C ILE A 199 1.74 11.97 13.90
N PHE A 200 2.58 12.06 14.92
CA PHE A 200 3.76 12.93 14.93
C PHE A 200 4.96 12.37 14.15
N GLN A 201 4.90 11.10 13.74
CA GLN A 201 5.88 10.48 12.85
C GLN A 201 5.64 10.95 11.42
N THR A 202 6.18 12.13 11.08
CA THR A 202 5.98 12.76 9.77
C THR A 202 6.90 12.20 8.68
N ASN A 203 7.97 11.50 9.07
CA ASN A 203 8.94 10.89 8.15
C ASN A 203 8.76 9.36 8.13
N THR A 204 7.92 8.88 7.24
CA THR A 204 7.58 7.46 7.07
C THR A 204 7.76 7.01 5.63
N VAL A 205 7.90 5.73 5.37
CA VAL A 205 7.91 5.18 4.00
C VAL A 205 6.54 5.30 3.35
N GLY A 206 5.46 5.19 4.11
CA GLY A 206 4.10 5.28 3.60
C GLY A 206 3.05 5.19 4.71
N HIS A 207 1.80 5.02 4.32
CA HIS A 207 0.65 4.94 5.22
C HIS A 207 -0.20 3.72 4.96
N PHE A 208 -0.80 3.17 6.01
CA PHE A 208 -1.93 2.27 5.97
C PHE A 208 -3.22 3.07 6.17
N ILE A 209 -4.24 2.72 5.42
CA ILE A 209 -5.55 3.38 5.44
C ILE A 209 -6.63 2.33 5.64
N LYS A 210 -7.58 2.61 6.53
CA LYS A 210 -8.88 1.95 6.59
C LYS A 210 -9.96 3.00 6.46
N ALA A 211 -10.92 2.76 5.56
CA ALA A 211 -12.07 3.63 5.38
C ALA A 211 -13.31 2.80 5.07
N SER A 212 -14.49 3.33 5.33
CA SER A 212 -15.79 2.67 5.15
C SER A 212 -16.73 3.51 4.29
N LYS A 213 -17.71 2.83 3.65
CA LYS A 213 -18.80 3.46 2.89
C LYS A 213 -20.03 3.64 3.75
#